data_28532ec19e7e81ef98eb58590f4b6bb5
#
_entry.id   28532ec19e7e81ef98eb58590f4b6bb5
#
_cell.length_a   1.000
_cell.length_b   1.000
_cell.length_c   1.000
_cell.angle_alpha   90.00
_cell.angle_beta   90.00
_cell.angle_gamma   90.00
#
_symmetry.space_group_name_H-M   'P 1'
#
loop_
_entity.id
_entity.type
_entity.pdbx_description
1 polymer ?
#
loop_
_entity_poly.entity_id
_entity_poly.type
_entity_poly.pdbx_seq_one_letter_code
_entity_poly.pdbx_strand_id
1 'polypeptide(L)'
;MTTDVEKPPQRNGNHIKHKLIPSKLVSPPSGPQGPYRLPKNQHFRDHRRFGFSNIMLVLVILFLFAPLFVVITYSFNAAKGMRWTGLSLEWYKKLFFDSNELWRAFGNSIMIAFSSALVATMLGSLAAIGIKWYRFKARAYIQIASFLPMVLPEVIIGISMLIFFSAIKVQLGMFTIFAAHTTFNIPFVFLLVSARLDEFDFSIIEAARDLGATERQALFKVVIPSIMPGIVTSMLMSVTMSLEDFVITFFVSGPGSTTLPLYVYSMIRYGVSPVINSLSLVLILGIMILALTLRRFLKTIAASS
;
A
#
# COMPACT_ATOMS: atom_id res chain seq x y z
N MET A 1 77.94 18.44 -6.32
CA MET A 1 77.12 19.32 -5.46
C MET A 1 75.97 18.51 -4.96
N THR A 2 76.01 18.28 -3.71
CA THR A 2 75.31 17.29 -2.91
C THR A 2 73.77 17.49 -2.87
N THR A 3 73.06 16.42 -3.17
CA THR A 3 71.62 16.33 -3.03
C THR A 3 71.26 15.90 -1.61
N ASP A 4 70.61 16.78 -0.83
CA ASP A 4 70.10 16.49 0.48
C ASP A 4 68.77 15.68 0.33
N VAL A 5 68.78 14.44 0.86
CA VAL A 5 67.66 13.57 0.98
C VAL A 5 67.01 13.85 2.31
N GLU A 6 65.84 14.46 2.29
CA GLU A 6 65.01 14.76 3.46
C GLU A 6 64.34 13.47 4.00
N LYS A 7 64.59 13.16 5.28
CA LYS A 7 64.06 12.00 6.00
C LYS A 7 62.58 12.26 6.38
N PRO A 8 61.68 11.26 6.27
CA PRO A 8 60.27 11.40 6.72
C PRO A 8 60.21 11.42 8.25
N PRO A 9 59.18 12.12 8.85
CA PRO A 9 59.02 12.28 10.28
C PRO A 9 58.62 10.98 10.98
N GLN A 10 59.24 10.72 12.10
CA GLN A 10 58.98 9.61 13.01
C GLN A 10 57.56 9.72 13.62
N ARG A 11 56.78 8.69 13.45
CA ARG A 11 55.44 8.51 14.01
C ARG A 11 55.58 8.08 15.48
N ASN A 12 55.21 8.98 16.41
CA ASN A 12 55.12 8.69 17.84
C ASN A 12 54.13 7.57 18.09
N GLY A 13 54.63 6.46 18.58
CA GLY A 13 53.80 5.32 19.02
C GLY A 13 53.18 5.56 20.38
N ASN A 14 51.90 5.90 20.42
CA ASN A 14 51.13 5.77 21.62
C ASN A 14 50.73 4.31 21.80
N HIS A 15 51.41 3.64 22.74
CA HIS A 15 51.08 2.29 23.20
C HIS A 15 49.69 2.24 23.85
N ILE A 16 48.68 1.90 23.10
CA ILE A 16 47.40 1.39 23.69
C ILE A 16 47.72 -0.03 24.16
N LYS A 17 47.87 -0.19 25.48
CA LYS A 17 47.97 -1.51 26.10
C LYS A 17 46.66 -2.29 25.88
N HIS A 18 46.61 -3.11 24.84
CA HIS A 18 45.62 -4.17 24.73
C HIS A 18 45.82 -5.13 25.92
N LYS A 19 44.88 -5.11 26.84
CA LYS A 19 44.73 -6.11 27.89
C LYS A 19 44.46 -7.44 27.19
N LEU A 20 45.52 -8.26 27.08
CA LEU A 20 45.45 -9.63 26.58
C LEU A 20 44.49 -10.40 27.52
N ILE A 21 43.33 -10.75 27.00
CA ILE A 21 42.42 -11.75 27.60
C ILE A 21 43.21 -13.07 27.54
N PRO A 22 43.39 -13.77 28.65
CA PRO A 22 44.10 -15.03 28.66
C PRO A 22 43.32 -16.03 27.78
N SER A 23 43.92 -16.46 26.70
CA SER A 23 43.40 -17.57 25.87
C SER A 23 43.51 -18.86 26.69
N LYS A 24 42.41 -19.16 27.45
CA LYS A 24 42.19 -20.54 27.82
C LYS A 24 41.96 -21.29 26.50
N LEU A 25 42.96 -22.05 26.11
CA LEU A 25 42.90 -23.03 25.05
C LEU A 25 41.68 -23.92 25.33
N VAL A 26 40.55 -23.64 24.67
CA VAL A 26 39.46 -24.57 24.53
C VAL A 26 39.96 -25.55 23.49
N SER A 27 40.46 -26.72 23.94
CA SER A 27 40.77 -27.83 23.07
C SER A 27 39.49 -28.13 22.22
N PRO A 28 39.65 -28.32 20.89
CA PRO A 28 38.50 -28.70 20.07
C PRO A 28 37.97 -30.07 20.57
N PRO A 29 36.65 -30.24 20.66
CA PRO A 29 36.06 -31.50 21.07
C PRO A 29 36.43 -32.60 20.07
N SER A 30 37.20 -33.56 20.53
CA SER A 30 37.60 -34.75 19.78
C SER A 30 36.43 -35.73 19.77
N GLY A 31 35.74 -35.84 18.64
CA GLY A 31 34.74 -36.87 18.37
C GLY A 31 33.67 -36.42 17.39
N PRO A 32 33.08 -37.35 16.60
CA PRO A 32 31.98 -37.00 15.72
C PRO A 32 30.79 -36.55 16.58
N GLN A 33 30.46 -35.25 16.52
CA GLN A 33 29.26 -34.70 17.15
C GLN A 33 28.06 -35.32 16.43
N GLY A 34 27.39 -36.22 17.09
CA GLY A 34 26.09 -36.71 16.65
C GLY A 34 25.10 -35.53 16.46
N PRO A 35 24.01 -35.76 15.73
CA PRO A 35 23.10 -34.66 15.37
C PRO A 35 22.71 -33.86 16.63
N TYR A 36 22.91 -32.53 16.58
CA TYR A 36 22.58 -31.59 17.65
C TYR A 36 21.18 -31.90 18.17
N ARG A 37 21.07 -32.59 19.31
CA ARG A 37 19.79 -32.75 20.00
C ARG A 37 19.48 -31.42 20.64
N LEU A 38 18.56 -30.66 20.00
CA LEU A 38 17.94 -29.51 20.64
C LEU A 38 17.43 -29.93 22.02
N PRO A 39 17.67 -29.17 23.09
CA PRO A 39 17.16 -29.52 24.41
C PRO A 39 15.64 -29.69 24.33
N LYS A 40 15.19 -30.95 24.49
CA LYS A 40 13.77 -31.28 24.62
C LYS A 40 13.28 -30.70 25.95
N ASN A 41 12.74 -29.54 26.01
CA ASN A 41 12.02 -28.92 27.13
C ASN A 41 12.41 -27.43 27.33
N GLN A 42 12.46 -26.70 26.25
CA GLN A 42 11.97 -25.31 26.40
C GLN A 42 10.45 -25.39 26.19
N HIS A 43 9.73 -25.83 27.23
CA HIS A 43 8.36 -25.43 27.37
C HIS A 43 8.35 -23.89 27.35
N PHE A 44 8.05 -23.30 26.21
CA PHE A 44 7.47 -21.95 26.21
C PHE A 44 6.25 -22.10 27.12
N ARG A 45 6.39 -21.72 28.38
CA ARG A 45 5.27 -21.55 29.28
C ARG A 45 4.33 -20.60 28.59
N ASP A 46 3.32 -21.17 27.96
CA ASP A 46 2.13 -20.47 27.47
C ASP A 46 1.54 -19.76 28.68
N HIS A 47 2.07 -18.57 28.97
CA HIS A 47 1.47 -17.68 29.92
C HIS A 47 0.21 -17.12 29.25
N ARG A 48 -0.83 -17.98 29.13
CA ARG A 48 -2.21 -17.57 28.98
C ARG A 48 -2.71 -16.87 30.26
N ARG A 49 -1.89 -15.99 30.79
CA ARG A 49 -2.37 -15.01 31.73
C ARG A 49 -2.93 -13.90 30.87
N PHE A 50 -4.19 -13.57 31.07
CA PHE A 50 -4.79 -12.32 30.60
C PHE A 50 -3.93 -11.16 31.15
N GLY A 51 -2.81 -10.93 30.50
CA GLY A 51 -1.88 -9.88 30.86
C GLY A 51 -2.48 -8.53 30.48
N PHE A 52 -2.01 -7.45 31.09
CA PHE A 52 -2.37 -6.07 30.75
C PHE A 52 -2.38 -5.84 29.22
N SER A 53 -1.44 -6.43 28.48
CA SER A 53 -1.36 -6.37 27.02
C SER A 53 -2.62 -6.91 26.32
N ASN A 54 -3.19 -8.03 26.79
CA ASN A 54 -4.40 -8.61 26.19
C ASN A 54 -5.64 -7.76 26.47
N ILE A 55 -5.73 -7.18 27.68
CA ILE A 55 -6.81 -6.27 28.04
C ILE A 55 -6.73 -5.02 27.18
N MET A 56 -5.55 -4.43 27.02
CA MET A 56 -5.32 -3.26 26.18
C MET A 56 -5.65 -3.56 24.71
N LEU A 57 -5.25 -4.74 24.20
CA LEU A 57 -5.58 -5.17 22.83
C LEU A 57 -7.09 -5.25 22.62
N VAL A 58 -7.83 -5.87 23.56
CA VAL A 58 -9.29 -5.97 23.47
C VAL A 58 -9.94 -4.60 23.53
N LEU A 59 -9.48 -3.70 24.41
CA LEU A 59 -10.00 -2.33 24.50
C LEU A 59 -9.76 -1.55 23.21
N VAL A 60 -8.58 -1.65 22.61
CA VAL A 60 -8.26 -1.00 21.33
C VAL A 60 -9.17 -1.55 20.23
N ILE A 61 -9.34 -2.87 20.14
CA ILE A 61 -10.23 -3.49 19.15
C ILE A 61 -11.67 -3.01 19.35
N LEU A 62 -12.19 -3.05 20.57
CA LEU A 62 -13.55 -2.56 20.87
C LEU A 62 -13.71 -1.10 20.49
N PHE A 63 -12.74 -0.25 20.83
CA PHE A 63 -12.76 1.17 20.48
C PHE A 63 -12.76 1.41 18.96
N LEU A 64 -11.93 0.68 18.22
CA LEU A 64 -11.86 0.80 16.75
C LEU A 64 -13.14 0.32 16.06
N PHE A 65 -13.76 -0.74 16.57
CA PHE A 65 -14.96 -1.31 15.96
C PHE A 65 -16.27 -0.70 16.50
N ALA A 66 -16.23 0.06 17.62
CA ALA A 66 -17.43 0.68 18.19
C ALA A 66 -18.20 1.57 17.19
N PRO A 67 -17.57 2.48 16.41
CA PRO A 67 -18.28 3.26 15.40
C PRO A 67 -18.96 2.38 14.35
N LEU A 68 -18.33 1.27 13.97
CA LEU A 68 -18.88 0.33 13.00
C LEU A 68 -20.18 -0.32 13.51
N PHE A 69 -20.19 -0.75 14.78
CA PHE A 69 -21.37 -1.29 15.43
C PHE A 69 -22.53 -0.26 15.49
N VAL A 70 -22.19 1.00 15.75
CA VAL A 70 -23.17 2.09 15.72
C VAL A 70 -23.79 2.22 14.33
N VAL A 71 -22.97 2.31 13.27
CA VAL A 71 -23.47 2.40 11.88
C VAL A 71 -24.33 1.20 11.51
N ILE A 72 -23.90 -0.03 11.86
CA ILE A 72 -24.67 -1.25 11.61
C ILE A 72 -26.03 -1.19 12.32
N THR A 73 -26.05 -0.82 13.59
CA THR A 73 -27.29 -0.73 14.37
C THR A 73 -28.24 0.31 13.77
N TYR A 74 -27.73 1.51 13.50
CA TYR A 74 -28.54 2.61 12.95
C TYR A 74 -28.94 2.41 11.49
N SER A 75 -28.35 1.48 10.76
CA SER A 75 -28.79 1.12 9.41
C SER A 75 -30.19 0.49 9.39
N PHE A 76 -30.62 -0.08 10.52
CA PHE A 76 -31.95 -0.66 10.71
C PHE A 76 -32.94 0.27 11.45
N ASN A 77 -32.49 1.48 11.85
CA ASN A 77 -33.37 2.39 12.58
C ASN A 77 -34.47 2.98 11.68
N ALA A 78 -35.72 2.94 12.09
CA ALA A 78 -36.84 3.47 11.30
C ALA A 78 -36.82 5.00 11.14
N ALA A 79 -36.35 5.75 12.14
CA ALA A 79 -36.31 7.21 12.08
C ALA A 79 -35.03 7.77 11.45
N LYS A 80 -35.15 9.00 10.95
CA LYS A 80 -33.99 9.83 10.60
C LYS A 80 -33.34 10.33 11.89
N GLY A 81 -32.00 10.23 11.97
CA GLY A 81 -31.22 10.76 13.09
C GLY A 81 -30.89 9.73 14.17
N MET A 82 -30.43 10.24 15.33
CA MET A 82 -29.85 9.40 16.40
C MET A 82 -30.89 8.76 17.34
N ARG A 83 -32.17 9.10 17.23
CA ARG A 83 -33.21 8.55 18.09
C ARG A 83 -33.63 7.18 17.54
N TRP A 84 -33.52 6.14 18.37
CA TRP A 84 -33.99 4.82 18.02
C TRP A 84 -35.54 4.78 18.11
N THR A 85 -36.19 4.39 17.02
CA THR A 85 -37.66 4.33 16.94
C THR A 85 -38.20 2.96 16.55
N GLY A 86 -37.33 2.00 16.25
CA GLY A 86 -37.71 0.66 15.86
C GLY A 86 -36.91 0.14 14.67
N LEU A 87 -37.11 -1.14 14.34
CA LEU A 87 -36.46 -1.81 13.21
C LEU A 87 -37.23 -1.52 11.91
N SER A 88 -36.52 -1.14 10.86
CA SER A 88 -37.07 -0.95 9.52
C SER A 88 -36.05 -1.31 8.44
N LEU A 89 -36.51 -1.83 7.31
CA LEU A 89 -35.74 -2.09 6.10
C LEU A 89 -36.01 -1.05 4.99
N GLU A 90 -36.78 0.00 5.32
CA GLU A 90 -37.17 1.03 4.35
C GLU A 90 -35.99 1.72 3.69
N TRP A 91 -34.90 1.97 4.47
CA TRP A 91 -33.67 2.60 3.95
C TRP A 91 -32.94 1.73 2.95
N TYR A 92 -33.03 0.41 3.06
CA TYR A 92 -32.50 -0.52 2.07
C TYR A 92 -33.31 -0.50 0.78
N LYS A 93 -34.64 -0.45 0.87
CA LYS A 93 -35.48 -0.26 -0.31
C LYS A 93 -35.14 1.06 -1.02
N LYS A 94 -35.02 2.15 -0.25
CA LYS A 94 -34.64 3.46 -0.79
C LYS A 94 -33.24 3.46 -1.40
N LEU A 95 -32.31 2.77 -0.78
CA LEU A 95 -30.95 2.62 -1.29
C LEU A 95 -30.94 1.97 -2.68
N PHE A 96 -31.66 0.87 -2.85
CA PHE A 96 -31.61 0.10 -4.10
C PHE A 96 -32.55 0.64 -5.21
N PHE A 97 -33.67 1.25 -4.87
CA PHE A 97 -34.68 1.63 -5.85
C PHE A 97 -34.80 3.14 -6.08
N ASP A 98 -34.47 3.96 -5.08
CA ASP A 98 -34.72 5.42 -5.15
C ASP A 98 -33.44 6.25 -5.04
N SER A 99 -32.23 5.65 -5.13
CA SER A 99 -30.96 6.33 -4.94
C SER A 99 -30.09 6.34 -6.19
N ASN A 100 -30.65 6.74 -7.32
CA ASN A 100 -29.95 6.75 -8.63
C ASN A 100 -28.67 7.58 -8.62
N GLU A 101 -28.65 8.73 -7.94
CA GLU A 101 -27.45 9.59 -7.84
C GLU A 101 -26.32 8.91 -7.07
N LEU A 102 -26.66 8.17 -6.00
CA LEU A 102 -25.71 7.40 -5.23
C LEU A 102 -25.06 6.30 -6.09
N TRP A 103 -25.87 5.55 -6.83
CA TRP A 103 -25.35 4.49 -7.71
C TRP A 103 -24.53 5.03 -8.87
N ARG A 104 -24.88 6.22 -9.39
CA ARG A 104 -24.05 6.93 -10.36
C ARG A 104 -22.70 7.34 -9.74
N ALA A 105 -22.72 7.91 -8.54
CA ALA A 105 -21.50 8.28 -7.82
C ALA A 105 -20.61 7.05 -7.52
N PHE A 106 -21.21 5.93 -7.13
CA PHE A 106 -20.52 4.66 -6.96
C PHE A 106 -19.89 4.17 -8.27
N GLY A 107 -20.63 4.19 -9.37
CA GLY A 107 -20.13 3.84 -10.71
C GLY A 107 -18.96 4.72 -11.14
N ASN A 108 -19.06 6.04 -10.91
CA ASN A 108 -17.96 6.98 -11.17
C ASN A 108 -16.71 6.63 -10.36
N SER A 109 -16.86 6.34 -9.06
CA SER A 109 -15.73 5.93 -8.22
C SER A 109 -15.05 4.68 -8.74
N ILE A 110 -15.83 3.64 -9.08
CA ILE A 110 -15.28 2.39 -9.63
C ILE A 110 -14.55 2.64 -10.94
N MET A 111 -15.15 3.39 -11.87
CA MET A 111 -14.54 3.71 -13.17
C MET A 111 -13.21 4.45 -13.00
N ILE A 112 -13.20 5.50 -12.17
CA ILE A 112 -12.00 6.30 -11.90
C ILE A 112 -10.94 5.43 -11.25
N ALA A 113 -11.29 4.66 -10.20
CA ALA A 113 -10.35 3.86 -9.45
C ALA A 113 -9.63 2.82 -10.33
N PHE A 114 -10.39 2.05 -11.11
CA PHE A 114 -9.77 1.05 -11.98
C PHE A 114 -8.98 1.66 -13.13
N SER A 115 -9.50 2.69 -13.78
CA SER A 115 -8.81 3.33 -14.91
C SER A 115 -7.53 4.04 -14.46
N SER A 116 -7.57 4.83 -13.37
CA SER A 116 -6.40 5.52 -12.85
C SER A 116 -5.35 4.56 -12.29
N ALA A 117 -5.78 3.52 -11.55
CA ALA A 117 -4.88 2.50 -11.03
C ALA A 117 -4.19 1.71 -12.14
N LEU A 118 -4.92 1.36 -13.22
CA LEU A 118 -4.33 0.66 -14.35
C LEU A 118 -3.20 1.48 -14.98
N VAL A 119 -3.47 2.75 -15.30
CA VAL A 119 -2.46 3.64 -15.91
C VAL A 119 -1.32 3.93 -14.94
N ALA A 120 -1.61 4.20 -13.67
CA ALA A 120 -0.59 4.41 -12.65
C ALA A 120 0.28 3.17 -12.46
N THR A 121 -0.31 1.97 -12.50
CA THR A 121 0.45 0.70 -12.38
C THR A 121 1.36 0.50 -13.58
N MET A 122 0.90 0.77 -14.78
CA MET A 122 1.74 0.69 -15.97
C MET A 122 2.92 1.68 -15.89
N LEU A 123 2.64 2.96 -15.62
CA LEU A 123 3.68 3.99 -15.58
C LEU A 123 4.65 3.81 -14.39
N GLY A 124 4.12 3.53 -13.20
CA GLY A 124 4.93 3.33 -11.99
C GLY A 124 5.81 2.08 -12.07
N SER A 125 5.27 0.98 -12.62
CA SER A 125 6.05 -0.26 -12.83
C SER A 125 7.14 -0.06 -13.88
N LEU A 126 6.85 0.61 -15.00
CA LEU A 126 7.84 0.93 -16.02
C LEU A 126 8.94 1.84 -15.45
N ALA A 127 8.58 2.84 -14.65
CA ALA A 127 9.56 3.71 -13.97
C ALA A 127 10.42 2.92 -13.00
N ALA A 128 9.85 2.04 -12.18
CA ALA A 128 10.59 1.21 -11.24
C ALA A 128 11.58 0.27 -11.94
N ILE A 129 11.11 -0.44 -12.97
CA ILE A 129 11.97 -1.32 -13.79
C ILE A 129 13.05 -0.49 -14.48
N GLY A 130 12.70 0.63 -15.10
CA GLY A 130 13.64 1.48 -15.82
C GLY A 130 14.77 2.01 -14.93
N ILE A 131 14.44 2.44 -13.71
CA ILE A 131 15.44 2.92 -12.74
C ILE A 131 16.36 1.78 -12.26
N LYS A 132 15.84 0.57 -12.09
CA LYS A 132 16.68 -0.58 -11.67
C LYS A 132 17.53 -1.15 -12.80
N TRP A 133 16.99 -1.16 -14.02
CA TRP A 133 17.64 -1.77 -15.18
C TRP A 133 18.70 -0.88 -15.84
N TYR A 134 18.41 0.44 -15.95
CA TYR A 134 19.29 1.37 -16.64
C TYR A 134 20.05 2.28 -15.67
N ARG A 135 21.34 2.51 -15.97
CA ARG A 135 22.17 3.49 -15.27
C ARG A 135 22.18 4.80 -16.05
N PHE A 136 21.55 5.85 -15.53
CA PHE A 136 21.54 7.18 -16.13
C PHE A 136 21.66 8.29 -15.07
N LYS A 137 22.16 9.45 -15.48
CA LYS A 137 22.53 10.54 -14.55
C LYS A 137 21.34 11.08 -13.73
N ALA A 138 20.12 11.09 -14.30
CA ALA A 138 18.93 11.61 -13.64
C ALA A 138 18.24 10.60 -12.68
N ARG A 139 18.77 9.39 -12.51
CA ARG A 139 18.17 8.32 -11.69
C ARG A 139 17.82 8.79 -10.27
N ALA A 140 18.78 9.43 -9.58
CA ALA A 140 18.60 9.91 -8.21
C ALA A 140 17.50 11.00 -8.12
N TYR A 141 17.47 11.92 -9.09
CA TYR A 141 16.46 12.98 -9.13
C TYR A 141 15.04 12.43 -9.34
N ILE A 142 14.87 11.46 -10.26
CA ILE A 142 13.58 10.81 -10.50
C ILE A 142 13.14 10.05 -9.26
N GLN A 143 14.05 9.34 -8.60
CA GLN A 143 13.73 8.63 -7.37
C GLN A 143 13.28 9.57 -6.26
N ILE A 144 13.98 10.68 -6.04
CA ILE A 144 13.58 11.71 -5.06
C ILE A 144 12.23 12.34 -5.45
N ALA A 145 12.06 12.72 -6.72
CA ALA A 145 10.82 13.31 -7.21
C ALA A 145 9.60 12.39 -7.06
N SER A 146 9.83 11.06 -7.17
CA SER A 146 8.76 10.07 -6.96
C SER A 146 8.28 10.00 -5.51
N PHE A 147 9.09 10.41 -4.52
CA PHE A 147 8.64 10.46 -3.13
C PHE A 147 7.93 11.77 -2.76
N LEU A 148 8.10 12.82 -3.55
CA LEU A 148 7.59 14.14 -3.22
C LEU A 148 6.06 14.17 -3.00
N PRO A 149 5.22 13.57 -3.85
CA PRO A 149 3.77 13.54 -3.63
C PRO A 149 3.32 12.80 -2.38
N MET A 150 4.13 11.86 -1.87
CA MET A 150 3.81 11.10 -0.66
C MET A 150 4.03 11.90 0.63
N VAL A 151 4.88 12.92 0.57
CA VAL A 151 5.20 13.80 1.72
C VAL A 151 4.30 15.03 1.76
N LEU A 152 3.77 15.44 0.60
CA LEU A 152 2.92 16.61 0.51
C LEU A 152 1.51 16.31 1.06
N PRO A 153 0.91 17.25 1.82
CA PRO A 153 -0.49 17.15 2.19
C PRO A 153 -1.40 17.07 0.95
N GLU A 154 -2.35 16.14 0.95
CA GLU A 154 -3.28 15.91 -0.17
C GLU A 154 -4.04 17.17 -0.59
N VAL A 155 -4.37 18.05 0.37
CA VAL A 155 -5.01 19.36 0.10
C VAL A 155 -4.14 20.20 -0.81
N ILE A 156 -2.82 20.25 -0.59
CA ILE A 156 -1.90 21.02 -1.44
C ILE A 156 -1.85 20.42 -2.84
N ILE A 157 -1.83 19.10 -2.96
CA ILE A 157 -1.87 18.41 -4.26
C ILE A 157 -3.17 18.74 -4.99
N GLY A 158 -4.32 18.65 -4.31
CA GLY A 158 -5.62 18.94 -4.88
C GLY A 158 -5.75 20.38 -5.38
N ILE A 159 -5.33 21.37 -4.57
CA ILE A 159 -5.33 22.78 -4.97
C ILE A 159 -4.37 23.02 -6.14
N SER A 160 -3.18 22.43 -6.11
CA SER A 160 -2.21 22.56 -7.20
C SER A 160 -2.76 22.01 -8.52
N MET A 161 -3.44 20.87 -8.48
CA MET A 161 -4.11 20.28 -9.65
C MET A 161 -5.25 21.16 -10.16
N LEU A 162 -6.06 21.71 -9.25
CA LEU A 162 -7.11 22.68 -9.62
C LEU A 162 -6.53 23.89 -10.38
N ILE A 163 -5.47 24.50 -9.83
CA ILE A 163 -4.79 25.64 -10.44
C ILE A 163 -4.23 25.24 -11.81
N PHE A 164 -3.58 24.09 -11.89
CA PHE A 164 -2.99 23.58 -13.14
C PHE A 164 -4.07 23.38 -14.22
N PHE A 165 -5.15 22.63 -13.93
CA PHE A 165 -6.22 22.41 -14.90
C PHE A 165 -6.93 23.71 -15.31
N SER A 166 -7.12 24.63 -14.37
CA SER A 166 -7.69 25.96 -14.66
C SER A 166 -6.77 26.79 -15.56
N ALA A 167 -5.46 26.78 -15.32
CA ALA A 167 -4.49 27.51 -16.13
C ALA A 167 -4.44 27.03 -17.58
N ILE A 168 -4.55 25.72 -17.80
CA ILE A 168 -4.60 25.13 -19.16
C ILE A 168 -6.02 25.06 -19.73
N LYS A 169 -7.01 25.65 -19.01
CA LYS A 169 -8.42 25.73 -19.42
C LYS A 169 -9.09 24.37 -19.68
N VAL A 170 -8.67 23.33 -18.98
CA VAL A 170 -9.34 22.02 -19.00
C VAL A 170 -10.54 22.07 -18.09
N GLN A 171 -11.71 21.72 -18.62
CA GLN A 171 -12.94 21.66 -17.84
C GLN A 171 -12.85 20.56 -16.78
N LEU A 172 -13.16 20.93 -15.53
CA LEU A 172 -13.17 19.98 -14.41
C LEU A 172 -14.27 18.91 -14.59
N GLY A 173 -13.96 17.67 -14.26
CA GLY A 173 -14.86 16.54 -14.43
C GLY A 173 -14.18 15.18 -14.28
N MET A 174 -14.76 14.15 -14.88
CA MET A 174 -14.24 12.78 -14.79
C MET A 174 -12.77 12.64 -15.24
N PHE A 175 -12.40 13.36 -16.31
CA PHE A 175 -11.02 13.32 -16.83
C PHE A 175 -10.01 13.94 -15.85
N THR A 176 -10.33 15.07 -15.24
CA THR A 176 -9.42 15.74 -14.29
C THR A 176 -9.26 14.93 -13.02
N ILE A 177 -10.33 14.26 -12.55
CA ILE A 177 -10.23 13.32 -11.42
C ILE A 177 -9.34 12.13 -11.82
N PHE A 178 -9.60 11.50 -12.97
CA PHE A 178 -8.78 10.39 -13.47
C PHE A 178 -7.29 10.76 -13.57
N ALA A 179 -6.98 11.92 -14.16
CA ALA A 179 -5.60 12.38 -14.32
C ALA A 179 -4.92 12.69 -12.98
N ALA A 180 -5.64 13.31 -12.04
CA ALA A 180 -5.14 13.61 -10.70
C ALA A 180 -4.88 12.32 -9.91
N HIS A 181 -5.84 11.38 -9.91
CA HIS A 181 -5.66 10.08 -9.24
C HIS A 181 -4.53 9.26 -9.85
N THR A 182 -4.40 9.27 -11.18
CA THR A 182 -3.28 8.61 -11.86
C THR A 182 -1.94 9.19 -11.37
N THR A 183 -1.82 10.52 -11.38
CA THR A 183 -0.59 11.22 -10.97
C THR A 183 -0.22 10.93 -9.52
N PHE A 184 -1.20 10.96 -8.63
CA PHE A 184 -1.03 10.67 -7.21
C PHE A 184 -0.64 9.22 -6.94
N ASN A 185 -1.19 8.26 -7.68
CA ASN A 185 -0.95 6.84 -7.50
C ASN A 185 0.40 6.34 -8.05
N ILE A 186 0.98 7.01 -9.06
CA ILE A 186 2.26 6.60 -9.65
C ILE A 186 3.38 6.41 -8.61
N PRO A 187 3.62 7.34 -7.67
CA PRO A 187 4.63 7.18 -6.63
C PRO A 187 4.47 5.94 -5.77
N PHE A 188 3.24 5.61 -5.38
CA PHE A 188 2.95 4.43 -4.56
C PHE A 188 3.24 3.14 -5.31
N VAL A 189 2.81 3.05 -6.56
CA VAL A 189 3.13 1.91 -7.43
C VAL A 189 4.64 1.79 -7.62
N PHE A 190 5.30 2.90 -7.95
CA PHE A 190 6.74 2.95 -8.12
C PHE A 190 7.48 2.41 -6.89
N LEU A 191 7.09 2.84 -5.69
CA LEU A 191 7.70 2.40 -4.43
C LEU A 191 7.49 0.90 -4.19
N LEU A 192 6.26 0.40 -4.33
CA LEU A 192 5.92 -1.01 -4.07
C LEU A 192 6.61 -1.95 -5.07
N VAL A 193 6.62 -1.58 -6.36
CA VAL A 193 7.31 -2.37 -7.39
C VAL A 193 8.84 -2.29 -7.22
N SER A 194 9.39 -1.13 -6.84
CA SER A 194 10.82 -0.99 -6.54
C SER A 194 11.23 -1.86 -5.37
N ALA A 195 10.44 -1.89 -4.28
CA ALA A 195 10.70 -2.76 -3.13
C ALA A 195 10.70 -4.24 -3.54
N ARG A 196 9.79 -4.64 -4.43
CA ARG A 196 9.76 -6.02 -4.94
C ARG A 196 10.96 -6.33 -5.83
N LEU A 197 11.43 -5.37 -6.62
CA LEU A 197 12.66 -5.51 -7.41
C LEU A 197 13.92 -5.54 -6.54
N ASP A 198 13.90 -4.93 -5.35
CA ASP A 198 15.04 -5.01 -4.40
C ASP A 198 15.17 -6.41 -3.76
N GLU A 199 14.07 -7.15 -3.63
CA GLU A 199 14.06 -8.54 -3.16
C GLU A 199 14.41 -9.55 -4.27
N PHE A 200 14.42 -9.12 -5.54
CA PHE A 200 14.66 -10.02 -6.67
C PHE A 200 16.15 -10.38 -6.78
N ASP A 201 16.45 -11.68 -6.91
CA ASP A 201 17.81 -12.16 -7.13
C ASP A 201 18.22 -11.96 -8.60
N PHE A 202 19.07 -10.97 -8.83
CA PHE A 202 19.57 -10.64 -10.16
C PHE A 202 20.47 -11.72 -10.77
N SER A 203 20.97 -12.69 -10.00
CA SER A 203 21.76 -13.82 -10.53
C SER A 203 20.95 -14.68 -11.50
N ILE A 204 19.62 -14.73 -11.33
CA ILE A 204 18.71 -15.43 -12.25
C ILE A 204 18.77 -14.84 -13.66
N ILE A 205 19.01 -13.52 -13.78
CA ILE A 205 19.16 -12.87 -15.09
C ILE A 205 20.49 -13.27 -15.75
N GLU A 206 21.55 -13.37 -14.95
CA GLU A 206 22.87 -13.82 -15.45
C GLU A 206 22.76 -15.26 -15.95
N ALA A 207 22.15 -16.14 -15.17
CA ALA A 207 21.91 -17.52 -15.59
C ALA A 207 21.03 -17.62 -16.86
N ALA A 208 20.00 -16.79 -17.00
CA ALA A 208 19.19 -16.75 -18.22
C ALA A 208 20.00 -16.30 -19.44
N ARG A 209 20.92 -15.33 -19.28
CA ARG A 209 21.82 -14.87 -20.33
C ARG A 209 22.84 -15.95 -20.75
N ASP A 210 23.36 -16.69 -19.79
CA ASP A 210 24.26 -17.83 -20.04
C ASP A 210 23.58 -18.92 -20.86
N LEU A 211 22.26 -19.07 -20.70
CA LEU A 211 21.42 -19.94 -21.52
C LEU A 211 21.01 -19.32 -22.86
N GLY A 212 21.57 -18.16 -23.25
CA GLY A 212 21.33 -17.51 -24.53
C GLY A 212 20.11 -16.58 -24.58
N ALA A 213 19.51 -16.22 -23.44
CA ALA A 213 18.39 -15.28 -23.44
C ALA A 213 18.87 -13.85 -23.77
N THR A 214 18.17 -13.18 -24.67
CA THR A 214 18.36 -11.75 -24.92
C THR A 214 17.87 -10.92 -23.71
N GLU A 215 18.31 -9.65 -23.58
CA GLU A 215 17.84 -8.75 -22.53
C GLU A 215 16.31 -8.62 -22.46
N ARG A 216 15.66 -8.54 -23.61
CA ARG A 216 14.19 -8.49 -23.68
C ARG A 216 13.57 -9.80 -23.18
N GLN A 217 14.14 -10.94 -23.55
CA GLN A 217 13.65 -12.24 -23.07
C GLN A 217 13.83 -12.39 -21.56
N ALA A 218 14.97 -11.98 -21.01
CA ALA A 218 15.20 -11.98 -19.57
C ALA A 218 14.18 -11.06 -18.84
N LEU A 219 13.93 -9.86 -19.38
CA LEU A 219 12.94 -8.94 -18.80
C LEU A 219 11.52 -9.52 -18.81
N PHE A 220 11.01 -9.95 -19.98
CA PHE A 220 9.62 -10.35 -20.12
C PHE A 220 9.32 -11.77 -19.65
N LYS A 221 10.28 -12.70 -19.72
CA LYS A 221 10.08 -14.10 -19.35
C LYS A 221 10.55 -14.45 -17.93
N VAL A 222 11.41 -13.63 -17.34
CA VAL A 222 11.99 -13.89 -16.00
C VAL A 222 11.57 -12.79 -15.03
N VAL A 223 11.96 -11.55 -15.26
CA VAL A 223 11.76 -10.46 -14.29
C VAL A 223 10.30 -10.11 -14.09
N ILE A 224 9.58 -9.77 -15.16
CA ILE A 224 8.16 -9.35 -15.06
C ILE A 224 7.31 -10.44 -14.41
N PRO A 225 7.37 -11.73 -14.81
CA PRO A 225 6.61 -12.78 -14.13
C PRO A 225 6.96 -12.93 -12.64
N SER A 226 8.25 -12.79 -12.29
CA SER A 226 8.71 -12.92 -10.90
C SER A 226 8.21 -11.79 -10.00
N ILE A 227 8.10 -10.56 -10.53
CA ILE A 227 7.59 -9.40 -9.78
C ILE A 227 6.07 -9.19 -9.96
N MET A 228 5.41 -9.99 -10.79
CA MET A 228 3.98 -9.86 -11.09
C MET A 228 3.09 -9.81 -9.82
N PRO A 229 3.33 -10.62 -8.78
CA PRO A 229 2.58 -10.50 -7.53
C PRO A 229 2.69 -9.10 -6.90
N GLY A 230 3.87 -8.47 -6.98
CA GLY A 230 4.10 -7.10 -6.52
C GLY A 230 3.37 -6.07 -7.37
N ILE A 231 3.36 -6.23 -8.70
CA ILE A 231 2.61 -5.36 -9.61
C ILE A 231 1.11 -5.43 -9.33
N VAL A 232 0.56 -6.65 -9.17
CA VAL A 232 -0.86 -6.85 -8.85
C VAL A 232 -1.20 -6.23 -7.49
N THR A 233 -0.36 -6.43 -6.48
CA THR A 233 -0.56 -5.83 -5.15
C THR A 233 -0.54 -4.31 -5.22
N SER A 234 0.39 -3.70 -5.97
CA SER A 234 0.44 -2.25 -6.15
C SER A 234 -0.78 -1.70 -6.90
N MET A 235 -1.31 -2.43 -7.89
CA MET A 235 -2.56 -2.08 -8.56
C MET A 235 -3.75 -2.10 -7.59
N LEU A 236 -3.89 -3.15 -6.78
CA LEU A 236 -4.97 -3.23 -5.80
C LEU A 236 -4.88 -2.10 -4.76
N MET A 237 -3.66 -1.77 -4.31
CA MET A 237 -3.44 -0.63 -3.42
C MET A 237 -3.86 0.69 -4.07
N SER A 238 -3.47 0.92 -5.33
CA SER A 238 -3.88 2.09 -6.13
C SER A 238 -5.39 2.20 -6.29
N VAL A 239 -6.08 1.08 -6.55
CA VAL A 239 -7.56 1.05 -6.61
C VAL A 239 -8.15 1.48 -5.27
N THR A 240 -7.63 0.93 -4.16
CA THR A 240 -8.12 1.28 -2.82
C THR A 240 -7.92 2.75 -2.51
N MET A 241 -6.73 3.30 -2.75
CA MET A 241 -6.41 4.72 -2.54
C MET A 241 -7.31 5.64 -3.37
N SER A 242 -7.57 5.26 -4.62
CA SER A 242 -8.47 6.04 -5.49
C SER A 242 -9.94 5.96 -5.07
N LEU A 243 -10.40 4.82 -4.51
CA LEU A 243 -11.77 4.66 -4.02
C LEU A 243 -12.05 5.47 -2.75
N GLU A 244 -11.06 5.61 -1.88
CA GLU A 244 -11.21 6.34 -0.61
C GLU A 244 -10.93 7.83 -0.74
N ASP A 245 -10.33 8.28 -1.86
CA ASP A 245 -9.98 9.69 -2.04
C ASP A 245 -11.23 10.58 -2.07
N PHE A 246 -11.24 11.51 -1.15
CA PHE A 246 -12.18 12.62 -1.09
C PHE A 246 -11.49 13.94 -1.42
N VAL A 247 -10.27 14.13 -0.92
CA VAL A 247 -9.61 15.44 -0.86
C VAL A 247 -9.24 15.96 -2.25
N ILE A 248 -8.52 15.17 -3.02
CA ILE A 248 -8.10 15.54 -4.37
C ILE A 248 -9.35 15.68 -5.26
N THR A 249 -10.26 14.69 -5.19
CA THR A 249 -11.52 14.71 -5.93
C THR A 249 -12.32 15.98 -5.69
N PHE A 250 -12.40 16.45 -4.42
CA PHE A 250 -13.13 17.66 -4.06
C PHE A 250 -12.68 18.89 -4.86
N PHE A 251 -11.37 19.03 -5.10
CA PHE A 251 -10.81 20.19 -5.83
C PHE A 251 -10.91 20.05 -7.35
N VAL A 252 -10.85 18.82 -7.89
CA VAL A 252 -10.76 18.63 -9.36
C VAL A 252 -12.04 18.06 -9.98
N SER A 253 -13.10 17.86 -9.18
CA SER A 253 -14.41 17.42 -9.68
C SER A 253 -15.16 18.56 -10.36
N GLY A 254 -16.05 18.19 -11.29
CA GLY A 254 -16.93 19.09 -12.01
C GLY A 254 -18.35 18.54 -12.14
N PRO A 255 -19.22 19.21 -12.89
CA PRO A 255 -20.59 18.77 -13.08
C PRO A 255 -20.68 17.32 -13.57
N GLY A 256 -21.50 16.49 -12.89
CA GLY A 256 -21.73 15.09 -13.27
C GLY A 256 -20.62 14.09 -12.90
N SER A 257 -19.51 14.55 -12.30
CA SER A 257 -18.37 13.69 -11.93
C SER A 257 -18.28 13.38 -10.43
N THR A 258 -19.37 13.49 -9.71
CA THR A 258 -19.43 13.18 -8.28
C THR A 258 -19.03 11.74 -8.03
N THR A 259 -18.03 11.52 -7.15
CA THR A 259 -17.63 10.20 -6.66
C THR A 259 -18.36 9.83 -5.37
N LEU A 260 -18.29 8.58 -4.96
CA LEU A 260 -18.96 8.11 -3.75
C LEU A 260 -18.51 8.85 -2.48
N PRO A 261 -17.22 9.05 -2.20
CA PRO A 261 -16.78 9.83 -1.04
C PRO A 261 -17.32 11.27 -1.06
N LEU A 262 -17.31 11.91 -2.23
CA LEU A 262 -17.82 13.27 -2.39
C LEU A 262 -19.36 13.33 -2.19
N TYR A 263 -20.08 12.33 -2.68
CA TYR A 263 -21.51 12.19 -2.47
C TYR A 263 -21.84 12.00 -0.98
N VAL A 264 -21.14 11.08 -0.31
CA VAL A 264 -21.32 10.84 1.13
C VAL A 264 -21.04 12.11 1.95
N TYR A 265 -19.98 12.83 1.62
CA TYR A 265 -19.68 14.11 2.27
C TYR A 265 -20.79 15.14 2.09
N SER A 266 -21.34 15.28 0.89
CA SER A 266 -22.47 16.18 0.62
C SER A 266 -23.70 15.83 1.47
N MET A 267 -24.02 14.54 1.59
CA MET A 267 -25.12 14.06 2.41
C MET A 267 -24.92 14.34 3.90
N ILE A 268 -23.70 14.18 4.41
CA ILE A 268 -23.37 14.48 5.82
C ILE A 268 -23.54 15.98 6.09
N ARG A 269 -23.11 16.83 5.16
CA ARG A 269 -23.18 18.28 5.30
C ARG A 269 -24.61 18.81 5.31
N TYR A 270 -25.52 18.21 4.54
CA TYR A 270 -26.94 18.62 4.46
C TYR A 270 -27.86 17.85 5.41
N GLY A 271 -27.31 16.99 6.25
CA GLY A 271 -28.02 16.18 7.24
C GLY A 271 -27.85 14.68 7.00
N VAL A 272 -27.51 13.95 8.06
CA VAL A 272 -27.22 12.49 7.96
C VAL A 272 -28.47 11.75 7.51
N SER A 273 -28.44 11.22 6.30
CA SER A 273 -29.49 10.33 5.81
C SER A 273 -29.21 8.90 6.29
N PRO A 274 -30.15 8.17 6.87
CA PRO A 274 -29.97 6.77 7.25
C PRO A 274 -29.62 5.84 6.08
N VAL A 275 -29.86 6.27 4.84
CA VAL A 275 -29.41 5.58 3.62
C VAL A 275 -27.90 5.37 3.61
N ILE A 276 -27.11 6.32 4.16
CA ILE A 276 -25.66 6.18 4.26
C ILE A 276 -25.28 5.01 5.19
N ASN A 277 -25.97 4.85 6.32
CA ASN A 277 -25.73 3.72 7.21
C ASN A 277 -26.04 2.38 6.53
N SER A 278 -27.13 2.32 5.78
CA SER A 278 -27.52 1.13 5.01
C SER A 278 -26.50 0.86 3.89
N LEU A 279 -26.03 1.89 3.19
CA LEU A 279 -24.95 1.78 2.20
C LEU A 279 -23.67 1.22 2.83
N SER A 280 -23.26 1.78 3.98
CA SER A 280 -22.06 1.33 4.68
C SER A 280 -22.11 -0.15 5.03
N LEU A 281 -23.26 -0.63 5.54
CA LEU A 281 -23.42 -2.06 5.83
C LEU A 281 -23.38 -2.91 4.55
N VAL A 282 -24.03 -2.49 3.48
CA VAL A 282 -24.01 -3.19 2.18
C VAL A 282 -22.56 -3.27 1.64
N LEU A 283 -21.81 -2.19 1.72
CA LEU A 283 -20.40 -2.17 1.30
C LEU A 283 -19.52 -3.09 2.17
N ILE A 284 -19.67 -3.04 3.50
CA ILE A 284 -18.95 -3.93 4.42
C ILE A 284 -19.22 -5.40 4.09
N LEU A 285 -20.50 -5.76 3.92
CA LEU A 285 -20.89 -7.13 3.57
C LEU A 285 -20.35 -7.51 2.18
N GLY A 286 -20.44 -6.62 1.21
CA GLY A 286 -19.91 -6.83 -0.13
C GLY A 286 -18.40 -7.09 -0.14
N ILE A 287 -17.62 -6.28 0.57
CA ILE A 287 -16.17 -6.44 0.70
C ILE A 287 -15.83 -7.75 1.45
N MET A 288 -16.58 -8.07 2.50
CA MET A 288 -16.38 -9.31 3.26
C MET A 288 -16.64 -10.55 2.40
N ILE A 289 -17.73 -10.55 1.63
CA ILE A 289 -18.06 -11.65 0.69
C ILE A 289 -16.97 -11.76 -0.37
N LEU A 290 -16.54 -10.64 -0.96
CA LEU A 290 -15.48 -10.61 -1.96
C LEU A 290 -14.17 -11.18 -1.39
N ALA A 291 -13.77 -10.77 -0.20
CA ALA A 291 -12.56 -11.25 0.46
C ALA A 291 -12.61 -12.77 0.75
N LEU A 292 -13.77 -13.27 1.20
CA LEU A 292 -13.96 -14.69 1.47
C LEU A 292 -13.94 -15.54 0.19
N THR A 293 -14.56 -15.06 -0.89
CA THR A 293 -14.56 -15.74 -2.19
C THR A 293 -13.17 -15.76 -2.81
N LEU A 294 -12.45 -14.62 -2.77
CA LEU A 294 -11.09 -14.52 -3.29
C LEU A 294 -10.12 -15.43 -2.51
N ARG A 295 -10.24 -15.49 -1.18
CA ARG A 295 -9.45 -16.39 -0.35
C ARG A 295 -9.68 -17.87 -0.70
N ARG A 296 -10.93 -18.27 -0.98
CA ARG A 296 -11.25 -19.64 -1.41
C ARG A 296 -10.62 -19.95 -2.76
N PHE A 297 -10.77 -19.02 -3.72
CA PHE A 297 -10.21 -19.16 -5.06
C PHE A 297 -8.67 -19.31 -5.05
N LEU A 298 -7.97 -18.45 -4.29
CA LEU A 298 -6.51 -18.54 -4.12
C LEU A 298 -6.06 -19.85 -3.48
N LYS A 299 -6.80 -20.37 -2.48
CA LYS A 299 -6.50 -21.68 -1.89
C LYS A 299 -6.67 -22.83 -2.89
N THR A 300 -7.66 -22.76 -3.75
CA THR A 300 -7.91 -23.78 -4.77
C THR A 300 -6.78 -23.81 -5.80
N ILE A 301 -6.30 -22.64 -6.25
CA ILE A 301 -5.15 -22.53 -7.17
C ILE A 301 -3.87 -23.08 -6.50
N ALA A 302 -3.61 -22.67 -5.24
CA ALA A 302 -2.43 -23.16 -4.50
C ALA A 302 -2.46 -24.66 -4.18
N ALA A 303 -3.63 -25.29 -4.19
CA ALA A 303 -3.78 -26.73 -4.00
C ALA A 303 -3.69 -27.53 -5.31
N SER A 304 -3.78 -26.88 -6.46
CA SER A 304 -3.70 -27.47 -7.80
C SER A 304 -2.33 -27.33 -8.46
N SER A 305 -1.42 -26.59 -7.85
CA SER A 305 0.00 -26.45 -8.21
C SER A 305 0.89 -27.31 -7.32
#